data_473308ffccae1d58cdcb8aa00cb3ac74
#
_entry.id   473308ffccae1d58cdcb8aa00cb3ac74
#
_cell.length_a   1.000
_cell.length_b   1.000
_cell.length_c   1.000
_cell.angle_alpha   90.00
_cell.angle_beta   90.00
_cell.angle_gamma   90.00
#
_symmetry.space_group_name_H-M   'P 1'
#
loop_
_entity.id
_entity.type
_entity.pdbx_description
1 polymer ?
#
loop_
_entity_poly.entity_id
_entity_poly.type
_entity_poly.pdbx_seq_one_letter_code
_entity_poly.pdbx_strand_id
1 'polypeptide(L)'
;MRLLHVIGIGAGDPDQVTVAAVKAMNEVDVFVLIDKGSAKQELVDVRTRILDEHMRRPHRVVEFVDPPRDRTPRDYDAAVDTWHDARARALGDLLDAEPDDAVGGMLVWGDPSLYDSTLRVVDRVRARLDDPFEVRVTPGVTSPSALAAAHGTVLNRVGEPVLTTTGRRLREDGVPDGVDAVVVMLDSDCGFLALPDWHVHWGANLGTPDAVVLAGRVSDVGEEIVRVRADLRRRAGWVMDTYLVRRPLGR
;
A
#
# COMPACT_ATOMS: atom_id res chain seq x y z
N MET A 1 -14.80 -14.51 -16.92
CA MET A 1 -14.83 -14.28 -15.42
C MET A 1 -16.04 -13.45 -15.06
N ARG A 2 -16.79 -13.78 -13.99
CA ARG A 2 -18.02 -13.06 -13.58
C ARG A 2 -17.83 -12.05 -12.43
N LEU A 3 -16.87 -12.26 -11.56
CA LEU A 3 -16.65 -11.48 -10.35
C LEU A 3 -15.16 -11.35 -10.06
N LEU A 4 -14.72 -10.15 -9.70
CA LEU A 4 -13.36 -9.88 -9.22
C LEU A 4 -13.43 -9.26 -7.82
N HIS A 5 -12.85 -9.92 -6.82
CA HIS A 5 -12.62 -9.37 -5.50
C HIS A 5 -11.33 -8.55 -5.47
N VAL A 6 -11.39 -7.31 -4.98
CA VAL A 6 -10.23 -6.49 -4.65
C VAL A 6 -10.16 -6.40 -3.13
N ILE A 7 -9.19 -7.08 -2.54
CA ILE A 7 -9.18 -7.41 -1.11
C ILE A 7 -8.00 -6.72 -0.43
N GLY A 8 -8.27 -5.81 0.50
CA GLY A 8 -7.26 -5.22 1.38
C GLY A 8 -6.78 -6.25 2.40
N ILE A 9 -5.47 -6.48 2.45
CA ILE A 9 -4.85 -7.51 3.28
C ILE A 9 -4.08 -6.96 4.49
N GLY A 10 -4.20 -5.68 4.80
CA GLY A 10 -3.48 -5.08 5.91
C GLY A 10 -2.02 -4.78 5.60
N ALA A 11 -1.26 -4.42 6.62
CA ALA A 11 0.11 -3.96 6.49
C ALA A 11 1.15 -5.11 6.37
N GLY A 12 0.73 -6.38 6.41
CA GLY A 12 1.60 -7.53 6.21
C GLY A 12 1.51 -8.61 7.29
N ASP A 13 0.87 -8.33 8.41
CA ASP A 13 0.57 -9.30 9.45
C ASP A 13 -0.72 -10.07 9.08
N PRO A 14 -0.70 -11.42 8.98
CA PRO A 14 -1.90 -12.19 8.75
C PRO A 14 -3.01 -11.94 9.78
N ASP A 15 -2.67 -11.65 11.04
CA ASP A 15 -3.64 -11.34 12.09
C ASP A 15 -4.35 -9.99 11.89
N GLN A 16 -3.82 -9.12 11.01
CA GLN A 16 -4.43 -7.84 10.63
C GLN A 16 -5.38 -7.97 9.43
N VAL A 17 -5.55 -9.17 8.89
CA VAL A 17 -6.53 -9.42 7.83
C VAL A 17 -7.93 -9.42 8.43
N THR A 18 -8.83 -8.63 7.85
CA THR A 18 -10.20 -8.54 8.37
C THR A 18 -10.97 -9.85 8.15
N VAL A 19 -11.93 -10.18 9.03
CA VAL A 19 -12.83 -11.33 8.82
C VAL A 19 -13.58 -11.22 7.48
N ALA A 20 -13.89 -10.00 7.03
CA ALA A 20 -14.50 -9.78 5.73
C ALA A 20 -13.55 -10.17 4.59
N ALA A 21 -12.26 -9.82 4.71
CA ALA A 21 -11.25 -10.19 3.73
C ALA A 21 -11.03 -11.72 3.68
N VAL A 22 -10.99 -12.38 4.84
CA VAL A 22 -10.91 -13.86 4.90
C VAL A 22 -12.12 -14.52 4.20
N LYS A 23 -13.33 -14.01 4.41
CA LYS A 23 -14.52 -14.51 3.72
C LYS A 23 -14.43 -14.29 2.21
N ALA A 24 -14.05 -13.09 1.78
CA ALA A 24 -13.90 -12.76 0.36
C ALA A 24 -12.81 -13.63 -0.31
N MET A 25 -11.67 -13.84 0.35
CA MET A 25 -10.62 -14.75 -0.16
C MET A 25 -11.17 -16.16 -0.40
N ASN A 26 -11.99 -16.69 0.51
CA ASN A 26 -12.55 -18.03 0.40
C ASN A 26 -13.71 -18.16 -0.64
N GLU A 27 -14.09 -17.10 -1.33
CA GLU A 27 -14.94 -17.12 -2.53
C GLU A 27 -14.12 -17.23 -3.82
N VAL A 28 -12.82 -16.91 -3.78
CA VAL A 28 -11.93 -16.78 -4.95
C VAL A 28 -11.44 -18.15 -5.47
N ASP A 29 -11.54 -18.35 -6.78
CA ASP A 29 -11.01 -19.53 -7.50
C ASP A 29 -9.58 -19.28 -8.01
N VAL A 30 -9.29 -18.03 -8.41
CA VAL A 30 -7.98 -17.65 -8.96
C VAL A 30 -7.51 -16.29 -8.45
N PHE A 31 -6.35 -16.26 -7.80
CA PHE A 31 -5.69 -15.02 -7.40
C PHE A 31 -4.75 -14.52 -8.49
N VAL A 32 -4.86 -13.23 -8.80
CA VAL A 32 -3.95 -12.54 -9.70
C VAL A 32 -2.91 -11.79 -8.88
N LEU A 33 -1.66 -12.22 -8.99
CA LEU A 33 -0.52 -11.55 -8.36
C LEU A 33 0.29 -10.79 -9.40
N ILE A 34 0.66 -9.56 -9.06
CA ILE A 34 1.54 -8.75 -9.90
C ILE A 34 2.98 -9.05 -9.52
N ASP A 35 3.72 -9.71 -10.42
CA ASP A 35 5.16 -9.89 -10.28
C ASP A 35 5.87 -8.55 -10.57
N LYS A 36 6.55 -8.03 -9.57
CA LYS A 36 7.37 -6.79 -9.64
C LYS A 36 8.87 -7.08 -9.72
N GLY A 37 9.24 -8.32 -10.03
CA GLY A 37 10.62 -8.79 -10.15
C GLY A 37 11.25 -9.24 -8.82
N SER A 38 12.38 -9.94 -8.92
CA SER A 38 13.05 -10.64 -7.80
C SER A 38 13.40 -9.75 -6.60
N ALA A 39 13.63 -8.46 -6.81
CA ALA A 39 13.90 -7.51 -5.72
C ALA A 39 12.71 -7.27 -4.77
N LYS A 40 11.54 -7.87 -5.04
CA LYS A 40 10.31 -7.72 -4.24
C LYS A 40 9.67 -9.07 -3.91
N GLN A 41 10.47 -10.15 -3.95
CA GLN A 41 10.00 -11.50 -3.62
C GLN A 41 9.31 -11.55 -2.25
N GLU A 42 9.84 -10.86 -1.24
CA GLU A 42 9.23 -10.81 0.10
C GLU A 42 7.79 -10.26 0.10
N LEU A 43 7.44 -9.37 -0.84
CA LEU A 43 6.06 -8.89 -0.98
C LEU A 43 5.13 -9.97 -1.55
N VAL A 44 5.66 -10.86 -2.37
CA VAL A 44 4.95 -12.06 -2.84
C VAL A 44 4.82 -13.04 -1.69
N ASP A 45 5.90 -13.26 -0.93
CA ASP A 45 5.94 -14.19 0.21
C ASP A 45 4.92 -13.82 1.30
N VAL A 46 4.74 -12.52 1.57
CA VAL A 46 3.70 -12.05 2.51
C VAL A 46 2.30 -12.40 2.01
N ARG A 47 2.02 -12.22 0.72
CA ARG A 47 0.71 -12.59 0.15
C ARG A 47 0.49 -14.09 0.21
N THR A 48 1.50 -14.86 -0.14
CA THR A 48 1.47 -16.33 -0.05
C THR A 48 1.20 -16.77 1.39
N ARG A 49 1.92 -16.22 2.37
CA ARG A 49 1.69 -16.53 3.78
C ARG A 49 0.26 -16.21 4.24
N ILE A 50 -0.32 -15.08 3.81
CA ILE A 50 -1.70 -14.73 4.11
C ILE A 50 -2.68 -15.74 3.48
N LEU A 51 -2.43 -16.16 2.24
CA LEU A 51 -3.25 -17.20 1.60
C LEU A 51 -3.13 -18.53 2.34
N ASP A 52 -1.92 -18.97 2.67
CA ASP A 52 -1.67 -20.21 3.41
C ASP A 52 -2.38 -20.23 4.77
N GLU A 53 -2.40 -19.11 5.48
CA GLU A 53 -3.04 -18.97 6.79
C GLU A 53 -4.57 -19.01 6.70
N HIS A 54 -5.15 -18.33 5.72
CA HIS A 54 -6.58 -18.01 5.70
C HIS A 54 -7.41 -18.79 4.68
N MET A 55 -6.79 -19.36 3.64
CA MET A 55 -7.53 -20.15 2.65
C MET A 55 -7.94 -21.52 3.21
N ARG A 56 -9.18 -21.91 2.92
CA ARG A 56 -9.76 -23.19 3.36
C ARG A 56 -10.24 -24.06 2.19
N ARG A 57 -10.05 -23.56 0.97
CA ARG A 57 -10.44 -24.27 -0.27
C ARG A 57 -9.31 -24.22 -1.29
N PRO A 58 -9.30 -25.17 -2.26
CA PRO A 58 -8.36 -25.11 -3.38
C PRO A 58 -8.51 -23.80 -4.17
N HIS A 59 -7.41 -23.22 -4.58
CA HIS A 59 -7.33 -22.03 -5.40
C HIS A 59 -6.11 -22.12 -6.33
N ARG A 60 -6.09 -21.28 -7.34
CA ARG A 60 -4.93 -21.09 -8.22
C ARG A 60 -4.35 -19.69 -8.02
N VAL A 61 -3.08 -19.57 -8.27
CA VAL A 61 -2.38 -18.27 -8.32
C VAL A 61 -1.84 -18.10 -9.74
N VAL A 62 -2.14 -16.96 -10.35
CA VAL A 62 -1.64 -16.56 -11.66
C VAL A 62 -0.83 -15.29 -11.49
N GLU A 63 0.37 -15.29 -12.01
CA GLU A 63 1.24 -14.12 -11.95
C GLU A 63 1.28 -13.44 -13.31
N PHE A 64 1.28 -12.12 -13.32
CA PHE A 64 1.61 -11.37 -14.51
C PHE A 64 2.76 -10.39 -14.25
N VAL A 65 3.64 -10.28 -15.23
CA VAL A 65 4.79 -9.38 -15.15
C VAL A 65 4.31 -7.93 -15.24
N ASP A 66 4.65 -7.12 -14.23
CA ASP A 66 4.30 -5.70 -14.23
C ASP A 66 5.00 -4.99 -15.40
N PRO A 67 4.27 -4.34 -16.32
CA PRO A 67 4.88 -3.60 -17.41
C PRO A 67 5.91 -2.57 -16.90
N PRO A 68 7.03 -2.39 -17.60
CA PRO A 68 8.05 -1.45 -17.17
C PRO A 68 7.51 -0.02 -17.12
N ARG A 69 7.81 0.67 -16.02
CA ARG A 69 7.45 2.08 -15.83
C ARG A 69 8.65 2.97 -16.09
N ASP A 70 8.48 3.99 -16.93
CA ASP A 70 9.45 5.09 -17.00
C ASP A 70 9.46 5.82 -15.63
N ARG A 71 10.64 5.90 -15.00
CA ARG A 71 10.82 6.54 -13.69
C ARG A 71 11.34 7.97 -13.78
N THR A 72 11.73 8.41 -15.00
CA THR A 72 12.27 9.74 -15.27
C THR A 72 11.60 10.37 -16.51
N PRO A 73 10.27 10.36 -16.60
CA PRO A 73 9.57 10.85 -17.79
C PRO A 73 9.65 12.37 -17.86
N ARG A 74 9.56 12.90 -19.10
CA ARG A 74 9.38 14.34 -19.32
C ARG A 74 8.00 14.84 -18.89
N ASP A 75 6.98 13.99 -19.07
CA ASP A 75 5.61 14.21 -18.61
C ASP A 75 5.22 13.05 -17.69
N TYR A 76 5.14 13.35 -16.39
CA TYR A 76 4.85 12.35 -15.36
C TYR A 76 3.45 11.77 -15.49
N ASP A 77 2.46 12.61 -15.75
CA ASP A 77 1.05 12.19 -15.77
C ASP A 77 0.77 11.33 -17.00
N ALA A 78 1.28 11.71 -18.17
CA ALA A 78 1.18 10.92 -19.39
C ALA A 78 1.89 9.56 -19.28
N ALA A 79 3.05 9.51 -18.63
CA ALA A 79 3.78 8.25 -18.41
C ALA A 79 3.06 7.31 -17.44
N VAL A 80 2.46 7.86 -16.37
CA VAL A 80 1.62 7.10 -15.44
C VAL A 80 0.39 6.55 -16.15
N ASP A 81 -0.24 7.35 -16.98
CA ASP A 81 -1.43 6.98 -17.75
C ASP A 81 -1.15 5.84 -18.73
N THR A 82 -0.08 5.96 -19.51
CA THR A 82 0.39 4.92 -20.42
C THR A 82 0.72 3.61 -19.68
N TRP A 83 1.35 3.70 -18.52
CA TRP A 83 1.67 2.53 -17.72
C TRP A 83 0.42 1.85 -17.14
N HIS A 84 -0.58 2.62 -16.68
CA HIS A 84 -1.87 2.07 -16.24
C HIS A 84 -2.60 1.38 -17.39
N ASP A 85 -2.52 1.92 -18.61
CA ASP A 85 -3.11 1.30 -19.79
C ASP A 85 -2.44 -0.02 -20.18
N ALA A 86 -1.12 -0.09 -20.07
CA ALA A 86 -0.38 -1.32 -20.31
C ALA A 86 -0.74 -2.40 -19.26
N ARG A 87 -0.86 -2.00 -17.98
CA ARG A 87 -1.31 -2.90 -16.91
C ARG A 87 -2.74 -3.38 -17.11
N ALA A 88 -3.64 -2.49 -17.51
CA ALA A 88 -5.03 -2.84 -17.77
C ALA A 88 -5.16 -3.84 -18.94
N ARG A 89 -4.33 -3.70 -19.98
CA ARG A 89 -4.28 -4.70 -21.07
C ARG A 89 -3.82 -6.06 -20.54
N ALA A 90 -2.66 -6.11 -19.90
CA ALA A 90 -2.10 -7.36 -19.38
C ALA A 90 -3.04 -8.05 -18.37
N LEU A 91 -3.70 -7.28 -17.50
CA LEU A 91 -4.71 -7.81 -16.58
C LEU A 91 -5.95 -8.31 -17.34
N GLY A 92 -6.45 -7.55 -18.33
CA GLY A 92 -7.60 -7.94 -19.14
C GLY A 92 -7.37 -9.25 -19.85
N ASP A 93 -6.25 -9.38 -20.58
CA ASP A 93 -5.88 -10.60 -21.31
C ASP A 93 -5.83 -11.82 -20.38
N LEU A 94 -5.37 -11.64 -19.14
CA LEU A 94 -5.29 -12.71 -18.15
C LEU A 94 -6.68 -13.09 -17.62
N LEU A 95 -7.55 -12.10 -17.34
CA LEU A 95 -8.91 -12.34 -16.85
C LEU A 95 -9.79 -12.96 -17.94
N ASP A 96 -9.60 -12.61 -19.22
CA ASP A 96 -10.32 -13.16 -20.36
C ASP A 96 -9.96 -14.63 -20.62
N ALA A 97 -8.77 -15.07 -20.20
CA ALA A 97 -8.35 -16.46 -20.30
C ALA A 97 -8.99 -17.38 -19.25
N GLU A 98 -9.64 -16.81 -18.23
CA GLU A 98 -10.30 -17.57 -17.16
C GLU A 98 -11.75 -17.95 -17.54
N PRO A 99 -12.29 -19.06 -17.01
CA PRO A 99 -13.69 -19.46 -17.24
C PRO A 99 -14.68 -18.34 -16.91
N ASP A 100 -15.80 -18.28 -17.65
CA ASP A 100 -16.83 -17.24 -17.49
C ASP A 100 -17.46 -17.22 -16.08
N ASP A 101 -17.53 -18.37 -15.42
CA ASP A 101 -18.08 -18.50 -14.06
C ASP A 101 -17.03 -18.35 -12.95
N ALA A 102 -15.76 -18.20 -13.30
CA ALA A 102 -14.67 -18.07 -12.33
C ALA A 102 -14.79 -16.80 -11.48
N VAL A 103 -14.40 -16.89 -10.23
CA VAL A 103 -14.26 -15.78 -9.28
C VAL A 103 -12.78 -15.46 -9.11
N GLY A 104 -12.40 -14.26 -9.52
CA GLY A 104 -11.04 -13.75 -9.38
C GLY A 104 -10.81 -12.99 -8.07
N GLY A 105 -9.54 -12.89 -7.66
CA GLY A 105 -9.14 -12.11 -6.51
C GLY A 105 -7.80 -11.40 -6.70
N MET A 106 -7.73 -10.17 -6.22
CA MET A 106 -6.50 -9.39 -6.15
C MET A 106 -6.25 -8.96 -4.70
N LEU A 107 -5.08 -9.32 -4.16
CA LEU A 107 -4.66 -8.95 -2.81
C LEU A 107 -3.93 -7.62 -2.85
N VAL A 108 -4.51 -6.60 -2.21
CA VAL A 108 -4.00 -5.24 -2.14
C VAL A 108 -3.37 -4.98 -0.78
N TRP A 109 -2.15 -4.49 -0.78
CA TRP A 109 -1.45 -4.13 0.44
C TRP A 109 -2.14 -2.96 1.15
N GLY A 110 -2.37 -3.08 2.46
CA GLY A 110 -3.15 -2.13 3.24
C GLY A 110 -4.62 -2.16 2.87
N ASP A 111 -5.10 -1.06 2.33
CA ASP A 111 -6.48 -0.84 1.91
C ASP A 111 -6.55 -0.35 0.45
N PRO A 112 -7.45 -0.89 -0.38
CA PRO A 112 -7.57 -0.50 -1.80
C PRO A 112 -7.88 0.98 -2.04
N SER A 113 -8.42 1.68 -1.05
CA SER A 113 -8.80 3.10 -1.19
C SER A 113 -7.64 4.07 -0.95
N LEU A 114 -6.50 3.60 -0.40
CA LEU A 114 -5.42 4.50 0.05
C LEU A 114 -4.11 4.28 -0.71
N TYR A 115 -3.76 5.22 -1.60
CA TYR A 115 -2.54 5.24 -2.41
C TYR A 115 -2.26 3.93 -3.18
N ASP A 116 -3.31 3.22 -3.58
CA ASP A 116 -3.24 2.06 -4.45
C ASP A 116 -3.80 2.37 -5.85
N SER A 117 -3.33 1.66 -6.86
CA SER A 117 -3.77 1.86 -8.25
C SER A 117 -4.67 0.74 -8.78
N THR A 118 -4.91 -0.32 -8.01
CA THR A 118 -5.61 -1.52 -8.48
C THR A 118 -7.01 -1.19 -8.98
N LEU A 119 -7.80 -0.42 -8.21
CA LEU A 119 -9.15 -0.04 -8.63
C LEU A 119 -9.16 0.74 -9.95
N ARG A 120 -8.22 1.69 -10.13
CA ARG A 120 -8.09 2.44 -11.40
C ARG A 120 -7.72 1.55 -12.58
N VAL A 121 -6.88 0.55 -12.36
CA VAL A 121 -6.51 -0.42 -13.40
C VAL A 121 -7.71 -1.31 -13.73
N VAL A 122 -8.42 -1.81 -12.73
CA VAL A 122 -9.64 -2.63 -12.88
C VAL A 122 -10.73 -1.85 -13.63
N ASP A 123 -10.94 -0.58 -13.32
CA ASP A 123 -11.92 0.26 -14.05
C ASP A 123 -11.54 0.42 -15.52
N ARG A 124 -10.25 0.53 -15.85
CA ARG A 124 -9.77 0.56 -17.24
C ARG A 124 -9.97 -0.77 -17.97
N VAL A 125 -9.84 -1.89 -17.28
CA VAL A 125 -10.16 -3.22 -17.85
C VAL A 125 -11.64 -3.25 -18.19
N ARG A 126 -12.51 -2.97 -17.22
CA ARG A 126 -13.97 -3.02 -17.37
C ARG A 126 -14.49 -2.11 -18.48
N ALA A 127 -13.90 -0.93 -18.64
CA ALA A 127 -14.27 0.03 -19.70
C ALA A 127 -13.99 -0.49 -21.12
N ARG A 128 -13.27 -1.60 -21.28
CA ARG A 128 -12.93 -2.20 -22.59
C ARG A 128 -13.79 -3.43 -22.92
N LEU A 129 -14.61 -3.87 -21.99
CA LEU A 129 -15.45 -5.07 -22.11
C LEU A 129 -16.89 -4.68 -22.44
N ASP A 130 -17.53 -5.43 -23.33
CA ASP A 130 -18.95 -5.27 -23.66
C ASP A 130 -19.83 -5.75 -22.50
N ASP A 131 -19.40 -6.82 -21.78
CA ASP A 131 -20.06 -7.37 -20.59
C ASP A 131 -19.06 -7.43 -19.42
N PRO A 132 -18.88 -6.33 -18.67
CA PRO A 132 -17.88 -6.27 -17.64
C PRO A 132 -18.29 -7.08 -16.40
N PHE A 133 -17.32 -7.80 -15.83
CA PHE A 133 -17.48 -8.53 -14.56
C PHE A 133 -17.83 -7.59 -13.39
N GLU A 134 -18.49 -8.16 -12.36
CA GLU A 134 -18.74 -7.45 -11.09
C GLU A 134 -17.43 -7.25 -10.33
N VAL A 135 -17.30 -6.12 -9.63
CA VAL A 135 -16.15 -5.86 -8.75
C VAL A 135 -16.67 -5.70 -7.33
N ARG A 136 -16.07 -6.46 -6.39
CA ARG A 136 -16.32 -6.32 -4.96
C ARG A 136 -15.05 -5.89 -4.25
N VAL A 137 -15.13 -4.78 -3.53
CA VAL A 137 -14.01 -4.24 -2.76
C VAL A 137 -14.18 -4.57 -1.29
N THR A 138 -13.15 -5.17 -0.71
CA THR A 138 -13.10 -5.45 0.73
C THR A 138 -12.02 -4.59 1.38
N PRO A 139 -12.36 -3.79 2.42
CA PRO A 139 -11.38 -2.92 3.07
C PRO A 139 -10.36 -3.72 3.88
N GLY A 140 -9.18 -3.11 4.07
CA GLY A 140 -8.11 -3.64 4.91
C GLY A 140 -7.61 -2.63 5.94
N VAL A 141 -6.77 -3.08 6.87
CA VAL A 141 -6.09 -2.21 7.82
C VAL A 141 -5.03 -1.40 7.08
N THR A 142 -5.15 -0.07 7.08
CA THR A 142 -4.20 0.81 6.41
C THR A 142 -2.85 0.88 7.15
N SER A 143 -1.76 1.17 6.45
CA SER A 143 -0.45 1.38 7.10
C SER A 143 -0.45 2.52 8.13
N PRO A 144 -1.16 3.66 7.94
CA PRO A 144 -1.35 4.64 9.01
C PRO A 144 -2.03 4.10 10.27
N SER A 145 -3.04 3.22 10.11
CA SER A 145 -3.70 2.58 11.26
C SER A 145 -2.75 1.62 11.97
N ALA A 146 -2.00 0.82 11.22
CA ALA A 146 -0.98 -0.07 11.79
C ALA A 146 0.14 0.72 12.50
N LEU A 147 0.55 1.87 11.94
CA LEU A 147 1.51 2.78 12.58
C LEU A 147 0.99 3.30 13.92
N ALA A 148 -0.24 3.80 13.95
CA ALA A 148 -0.85 4.32 15.16
C ALA A 148 -0.94 3.24 16.25
N ALA A 149 -1.32 2.02 15.89
CA ALA A 149 -1.37 0.88 16.79
C ALA A 149 0.02 0.51 17.33
N ALA A 150 1.04 0.45 16.46
CA ALA A 150 2.40 0.11 16.84
C ALA A 150 3.03 1.13 17.81
N HIS A 151 2.62 2.38 17.73
CA HIS A 151 3.06 3.45 18.64
C HIS A 151 2.11 3.68 19.84
N GLY A 152 0.98 2.99 19.93
CA GLY A 152 -0.04 3.23 20.97
C GLY A 152 -0.58 4.67 20.93
N THR A 153 -0.72 5.27 19.74
CA THR A 153 -1.12 6.66 19.53
C THR A 153 -2.34 6.79 18.62
N VAL A 154 -2.88 8.00 18.52
CA VAL A 154 -3.95 8.34 17.58
C VAL A 154 -3.38 9.13 16.39
N LEU A 155 -4.05 9.09 15.23
CA LEU A 155 -3.60 9.88 14.06
C LEU A 155 -3.90 11.37 14.24
N ASN A 156 -5.02 11.73 14.86
CA ASN A 156 -5.47 13.10 15.07
C ASN A 156 -5.84 13.32 16.52
N ARG A 157 -5.76 14.56 16.98
CA ARG A 157 -6.34 15.00 18.25
C ARG A 157 -7.84 15.23 18.09
N VAL A 158 -8.56 15.31 19.22
CA VAL A 158 -10.01 15.52 19.20
C VAL A 158 -10.35 16.82 18.49
N GLY A 159 -11.17 16.71 17.44
CA GLY A 159 -11.62 17.88 16.66
C GLY A 159 -10.59 18.47 15.69
N GLU A 160 -9.36 17.96 15.67
CA GLU A 160 -8.33 18.44 14.75
C GLU A 160 -8.28 17.60 13.45
N PRO A 161 -7.99 18.22 12.31
CA PRO A 161 -7.81 17.51 11.06
C PRO A 161 -6.50 16.72 11.07
N VAL A 162 -6.45 15.65 10.27
CA VAL A 162 -5.21 14.98 9.86
C VAL A 162 -5.09 15.03 8.34
N LEU A 163 -3.97 15.56 7.87
CA LEU A 163 -3.63 15.53 6.45
C LEU A 163 -2.93 14.20 6.12
N THR A 164 -3.44 13.46 5.14
CA THR A 164 -2.72 12.32 4.57
C THR A 164 -2.14 12.73 3.22
N THR A 165 -0.82 12.58 3.05
CA THR A 165 -0.11 13.05 1.86
C THR A 165 1.06 12.13 1.50
N THR A 166 1.78 12.44 0.41
CA THR A 166 3.01 11.74 0.02
C THR A 166 4.24 12.55 0.39
N GLY A 167 5.39 11.87 0.56
CA GLY A 167 6.65 12.56 0.84
C GLY A 167 7.01 13.61 -0.20
N ARG A 168 6.73 13.36 -1.49
CA ARG A 168 6.93 14.35 -2.56
C ARG A 168 6.11 15.61 -2.30
N ARG A 169 4.82 15.48 -2.01
CA ARG A 169 3.94 16.62 -1.75
C ARG A 169 4.34 17.38 -0.48
N LEU A 170 4.73 16.66 0.57
CA LEU A 170 5.24 17.31 1.79
C LEU A 170 6.45 18.22 1.49
N ARG A 171 7.36 17.78 0.61
CA ARG A 171 8.53 18.59 0.23
C ARG A 171 8.20 19.76 -0.69
N GLU A 172 7.28 19.57 -1.64
CA GLU A 172 6.90 20.59 -2.63
C GLU A 172 6.00 21.66 -2.00
N ASP A 173 5.00 21.27 -1.23
CA ASP A 173 3.93 22.13 -0.77
C ASP A 173 4.08 22.52 0.70
N GLY A 174 4.93 21.81 1.47
CA GLY A 174 5.04 21.98 2.92
C GLY A 174 3.81 21.47 3.65
N VAL A 175 3.64 21.95 4.88
CA VAL A 175 2.45 21.69 5.71
C VAL A 175 1.52 22.89 5.62
N PRO A 176 0.25 22.72 5.23
CA PRO A 176 -0.70 23.82 5.17
C PRO A 176 -0.96 24.46 6.55
N ASP A 177 -1.31 25.73 6.55
CA ASP A 177 -1.71 26.43 7.77
C ASP A 177 -2.92 25.77 8.44
N GLY A 178 -2.89 25.70 9.76
CA GLY A 178 -3.95 25.06 10.54
C GLY A 178 -3.92 23.52 10.56
N VAL A 179 -2.92 22.90 9.95
CA VAL A 179 -2.69 21.45 10.01
C VAL A 179 -1.57 21.15 10.99
N ASP A 180 -1.88 20.44 12.07
CA ASP A 180 -0.92 20.09 13.12
C ASP A 180 -0.58 18.57 13.15
N ALA A 181 -1.22 17.77 12.29
CA ALA A 181 -0.95 16.34 12.15
C ALA A 181 -0.93 15.95 10.68
N VAL A 182 0.18 15.36 10.24
CA VAL A 182 0.37 14.92 8.84
C VAL A 182 0.84 13.47 8.81
N VAL A 183 0.05 12.62 8.18
CA VAL A 183 0.44 11.25 7.84
C VAL A 183 1.08 11.26 6.46
N VAL A 184 2.27 10.72 6.36
CA VAL A 184 3.04 10.71 5.11
C VAL A 184 3.34 9.28 4.69
N MET A 185 3.04 9.01 3.43
CA MET A 185 3.28 7.73 2.77
C MET A 185 4.13 7.93 1.51
N LEU A 186 4.71 6.85 0.98
CA LEU A 186 5.46 6.86 -0.28
C LEU A 186 6.57 7.93 -0.28
N ASP A 187 7.32 8.04 0.80
CA ASP A 187 8.43 8.97 0.91
C ASP A 187 9.77 8.27 0.62
N SER A 188 10.48 8.74 -0.40
CA SER A 188 11.81 8.24 -0.76
C SER A 188 12.94 8.95 0.00
N ASP A 189 12.70 10.14 0.53
CA ASP A 189 13.74 11.10 0.89
C ASP A 189 13.67 11.63 2.33
N CYS A 190 12.86 10.98 3.20
CA CYS A 190 12.71 11.37 4.60
C CYS A 190 12.28 12.84 4.77
N GLY A 191 11.20 13.24 4.10
CA GLY A 191 10.70 14.62 4.09
C GLY A 191 10.42 15.22 5.46
N PHE A 192 10.24 14.41 6.50
CA PHE A 192 10.10 14.86 7.89
C PHE A 192 11.31 15.65 8.40
N LEU A 193 12.50 15.48 7.82
CA LEU A 193 13.70 16.23 8.23
C LEU A 193 13.56 17.74 8.05
N ALA A 194 12.65 18.19 7.18
CA ALA A 194 12.31 19.62 7.04
C ALA A 194 11.53 20.19 8.22
N LEU A 195 11.11 19.36 9.19
CA LEU A 195 10.28 19.72 10.32
C LEU A 195 10.98 19.43 11.67
N PRO A 196 12.17 20.00 11.96
CA PRO A 196 13.03 19.61 13.07
C PRO A 196 12.35 19.73 14.44
N ASP A 197 11.43 20.67 14.58
CA ASP A 197 10.71 20.93 15.84
C ASP A 197 9.48 20.05 16.04
N TRP A 198 9.06 19.31 15.02
CA TRP A 198 7.89 18.43 15.11
C TRP A 198 8.24 17.09 15.74
N HIS A 199 7.23 16.41 16.24
CA HIS A 199 7.31 15.04 16.72
C HIS A 199 7.03 14.07 15.55
N VAL A 200 7.89 13.09 15.34
CA VAL A 200 7.68 12.03 14.36
C VAL A 200 7.37 10.72 15.06
N HIS A 201 6.40 9.98 14.53
CA HIS A 201 6.17 8.56 14.76
C HIS A 201 6.41 7.87 13.43
N TRP A 202 7.53 7.17 13.29
CA TRP A 202 7.93 6.51 12.06
C TRP A 202 7.84 5.01 12.23
N GLY A 203 7.39 4.31 11.17
CA GLY A 203 7.34 2.86 11.12
C GLY A 203 7.69 2.36 9.75
N ALA A 204 8.52 1.33 9.69
CA ALA A 204 8.90 0.62 8.47
C ALA A 204 8.52 -0.85 8.56
N ASN A 205 8.12 -1.42 7.42
CA ASN A 205 7.79 -2.83 7.24
C ASN A 205 6.77 -3.33 8.29
N LEU A 206 5.84 -2.46 8.66
CA LEU A 206 4.81 -2.75 9.67
C LEU A 206 4.07 -4.05 9.33
N GLY A 207 3.78 -4.84 10.37
CA GLY A 207 3.11 -6.14 10.21
C GLY A 207 4.01 -7.27 9.69
N THR A 208 5.29 -7.03 9.48
CA THR A 208 6.26 -8.07 9.10
C THR A 208 7.24 -8.34 10.25
N PRO A 209 7.99 -9.46 10.23
CA PRO A 209 9.04 -9.73 11.22
C PRO A 209 10.16 -8.68 11.26
N ASP A 210 10.35 -7.94 10.15
CA ASP A 210 11.33 -6.85 10.04
C ASP A 210 10.75 -5.47 10.38
N ALA A 211 9.62 -5.42 11.07
CA ALA A 211 9.00 -4.17 11.50
C ALA A 211 9.90 -3.41 12.48
N VAL A 212 10.11 -2.13 12.20
CA VAL A 212 10.84 -1.21 13.09
C VAL A 212 10.01 0.05 13.29
N VAL A 213 9.93 0.51 14.54
CA VAL A 213 9.27 1.77 14.89
C VAL A 213 10.20 2.66 15.68
N LEU A 214 10.19 3.96 15.38
CA LEU A 214 10.95 4.99 16.09
C LEU A 214 10.05 6.22 16.27
N ALA A 215 10.15 6.87 17.44
CA ALA A 215 9.42 8.09 17.72
C ALA A 215 10.24 9.05 18.56
N GLY A 216 10.04 10.33 18.32
CA GLY A 216 10.71 11.40 19.06
C GLY A 216 10.57 12.74 18.35
N ARG A 217 11.25 13.75 18.87
CA ARG A 217 11.41 15.01 18.13
C ARG A 217 12.29 14.75 16.90
N VAL A 218 11.94 15.31 15.76
CA VAL A 218 12.70 15.08 14.52
C VAL A 218 14.16 15.47 14.68
N SER A 219 14.47 16.58 15.36
CA SER A 219 15.85 17.00 15.68
C SER A 219 16.66 15.94 16.46
N ASP A 220 16.00 15.08 17.23
CA ASP A 220 16.64 14.13 18.12
C ASP A 220 16.77 12.73 17.48
N VAL A 221 15.76 12.30 16.71
CA VAL A 221 15.69 10.92 16.16
C VAL A 221 15.81 10.87 14.63
N GLY A 222 15.77 12.00 13.94
CA GLY A 222 15.69 12.03 12.47
C GLY A 222 16.87 11.33 11.79
N GLU A 223 18.10 11.57 12.25
CA GLU A 223 19.30 10.91 11.70
C GLU A 223 19.31 9.40 11.98
N GLU A 224 18.79 8.96 13.13
CA GLU A 224 18.67 7.56 13.45
C GLU A 224 17.66 6.88 12.51
N ILE A 225 16.50 7.49 12.26
CA ILE A 225 15.51 6.98 11.30
C ILE A 225 16.14 6.81 9.92
N VAL A 226 16.89 7.80 9.44
CA VAL A 226 17.57 7.72 8.12
C VAL A 226 18.54 6.53 8.08
N ARG A 227 19.35 6.32 9.13
CA ARG A 227 20.28 5.19 9.21
C ARG A 227 19.54 3.85 9.21
N VAL A 228 18.53 3.70 10.06
CA VAL A 228 17.73 2.47 10.18
C VAL A 228 17.03 2.16 8.87
N ARG A 229 16.42 3.16 8.24
CA ARG A 229 15.76 3.03 6.94
C ARG A 229 16.73 2.54 5.85
N ALA A 230 17.92 3.14 5.78
CA ALA A 230 18.96 2.73 4.82
C ALA A 230 19.42 1.30 5.06
N ASP A 231 19.51 0.89 6.32
CA ASP A 231 19.92 -0.45 6.73
C ASP A 231 18.88 -1.51 6.34
N LEU A 232 17.61 -1.25 6.63
CA LEU A 232 16.50 -2.09 6.19
C LEU A 232 16.50 -2.27 4.67
N ARG A 233 16.66 -1.17 3.92
CA ARG A 233 16.73 -1.23 2.46
C ARG A 233 17.91 -2.05 1.93
N ARG A 234 19.07 -2.00 2.60
CA ARG A 234 20.23 -2.81 2.20
C ARG A 234 20.01 -4.30 2.46
N ARG A 235 19.37 -4.65 3.58
CA ARG A 235 19.14 -6.05 3.98
C ARG A 235 18.02 -6.71 3.19
N ALA A 236 16.89 -6.03 3.04
CA ALA A 236 15.68 -6.57 2.41
C ALA A 236 15.52 -6.17 0.94
N GLY A 237 16.38 -5.30 0.38
CA GLY A 237 16.24 -4.79 -0.99
C GLY A 237 15.12 -3.74 -1.17
N TRP A 238 14.25 -3.57 -0.18
CA TRP A 238 13.13 -2.63 -0.16
C TRP A 238 12.87 -2.11 1.25
N VAL A 239 12.08 -1.06 1.36
CA VAL A 239 11.50 -0.58 2.60
C VAL A 239 10.14 0.04 2.29
N MET A 240 9.13 -0.35 3.05
CA MET A 240 7.83 0.31 3.06
C MET A 240 7.69 1.02 4.39
N ASP A 241 7.79 2.33 4.36
CA ASP A 241 7.67 3.15 5.54
C ASP A 241 6.53 4.16 5.43
N THR A 242 5.98 4.48 6.58
CA THR A 242 5.00 5.54 6.77
C THR A 242 5.31 6.25 8.08
N TYR A 243 4.93 7.51 8.18
CA TYR A 243 5.11 8.24 9.42
C TYR A 243 4.01 9.27 9.66
N LEU A 244 3.80 9.56 10.93
CA LEU A 244 3.00 10.68 11.39
C LEU A 244 3.93 11.75 11.94
N VAL A 245 3.89 12.96 11.39
CA VAL A 245 4.50 14.11 12.02
C VAL A 245 3.43 14.96 12.67
N ARG A 246 3.72 15.46 13.87
CA ARG A 246 2.78 16.23 14.66
C ARG A 246 3.46 17.44 15.28
N ARG A 247 2.82 18.61 15.15
CA ARG A 247 3.29 19.82 15.82
C ARG A 247 3.21 19.64 17.34
N PRO A 248 4.25 20.00 18.11
CA PRO A 248 4.17 20.01 19.57
C PRO A 248 3.01 20.89 20.04
N LEU A 249 2.36 20.49 21.14
CA LEU A 249 1.43 21.41 21.82
C LEU A 249 2.22 22.61 22.30
N GLY A 250 1.78 23.82 21.95
CA GLY A 250 2.29 25.02 22.55
C GLY A 250 2.18 24.91 24.08
N ARG A 251 3.27 25.17 24.78
CA ARG A 251 3.26 25.31 26.24
C ARG A 251 2.53 26.57 26.66
#